data_1f84b612a2eeb66a8d5e67b811afc231
#
_entry.id   1f84b612a2eeb66a8d5e67b811afc231
#
_cell.length_a   1.000
_cell.length_b   1.000
_cell.length_c   1.000
_cell.angle_alpha   90.00
_cell.angle_beta   90.00
_cell.angle_gamma   90.00
#
_symmetry.space_group_name_H-M   'P 1'
#
loop_
_entity.id
_entity.type
_entity.pdbx_description
1 polymer ?
#
loop_
_entity_poly.entity_id
_entity_poly.type
_entity_poly.pdbx_seq_one_letter_code
_entity_poly.pdbx_strand_id
1 'polypeptide(L)'
;MKHTVEEVRLKNGVQGLLIDVPDAAVMNFTFQFRAGSRYTRSRDIYETAHIMEHMAFGANARFNSEHEFEADFTKNGAYHNASTSDMNMSYIADCADFEWERILDLQLLSIATPKFNEKEFIAEKGNVRNELTGYLNNNARLLWPKLQQAFGEQVLTYEERIKTISNITLNDIKEHHKKTHTTDNLRFVIAGKLTKSRKSKIIEKFENLDLPRGERFEFIVDDPKVPEKPVYINRSDQKNISFGFSVIIPRQLDDYEMDAMHALN
;
A
#
# COMPACT_ATOMS: atom_id res chain seq x y z
N MET A 1 -18.57 20.06 3.24
CA MET A 1 -17.53 20.54 4.17
C MET A 1 -16.66 21.53 3.41
N LYS A 2 -16.35 22.71 3.99
CA LYS A 2 -15.52 23.73 3.32
C LYS A 2 -14.05 23.30 3.39
N HIS A 3 -13.36 23.24 2.25
CA HIS A 3 -11.95 22.84 2.17
C HIS A 3 -11.24 23.54 1.02
N THR A 4 -9.92 23.54 1.05
CA THR A 4 -9.06 23.96 -0.06
C THR A 4 -8.00 22.89 -0.32
N VAL A 5 -7.65 22.70 -1.59
CA VAL A 5 -6.64 21.74 -2.04
C VAL A 5 -5.46 22.51 -2.64
N GLU A 6 -4.25 22.11 -2.23
CA GLU A 6 -3.00 22.68 -2.73
C GLU A 6 -2.09 21.52 -3.20
N GLU A 7 -1.69 21.58 -4.48
CA GLU A 7 -0.67 20.68 -5.01
C GLU A 7 0.72 21.14 -4.57
N VAL A 8 1.54 20.17 -4.14
CA VAL A 8 2.91 20.42 -3.69
C VAL A 8 3.88 19.59 -4.51
N ARG A 9 4.93 20.25 -5.02
CA ARG A 9 6.06 19.59 -5.71
C ARG A 9 7.36 20.08 -5.07
N LEU A 10 8.03 19.17 -4.38
CA LEU A 10 9.22 19.50 -3.61
C LEU A 10 10.50 19.34 -4.42
N LYS A 11 11.58 20.03 -4.00
CA LYS A 11 12.88 20.00 -4.71
C LYS A 11 13.51 18.61 -4.75
N ASN A 12 13.24 17.78 -3.75
CA ASN A 12 13.73 16.39 -3.71
C ASN A 12 12.88 15.41 -4.54
N GLY A 13 11.84 15.87 -5.25
CA GLY A 13 11.00 15.05 -6.13
C GLY A 13 9.69 14.57 -5.52
N VAL A 14 9.52 14.68 -4.21
CA VAL A 14 8.25 14.33 -3.53
C VAL A 14 7.13 15.21 -4.05
N GLN A 15 5.96 14.62 -4.30
CA GLN A 15 4.76 15.34 -4.72
C GLN A 15 3.57 14.92 -3.87
N GLY A 16 2.64 15.86 -3.66
CA GLY A 16 1.45 15.53 -2.88
C GLY A 16 0.39 16.60 -2.90
N LEU A 17 -0.65 16.33 -2.12
CA LEU A 17 -1.79 17.20 -1.92
C LEU A 17 -1.89 17.58 -0.43
N LEU A 18 -2.11 18.86 -0.17
CA LEU A 18 -2.46 19.38 1.14
C LEU A 18 -3.91 19.83 1.10
N ILE A 19 -4.76 19.17 1.87
CA ILE A 19 -6.21 19.44 1.92
C ILE A 19 -6.52 20.12 3.25
N ASP A 20 -6.66 21.46 3.23
CA ASP A 20 -7.01 22.21 4.43
C ASP A 20 -8.52 22.15 4.67
N VAL A 21 -8.89 21.63 5.82
CA VAL A 21 -10.25 21.56 6.35
C VAL A 21 -10.26 22.31 7.68
N PRO A 22 -10.60 23.62 7.72
CA PRO A 22 -10.38 24.49 8.86
C PRO A 22 -10.96 24.01 10.19
N ASP A 23 -12.09 23.31 10.14
CA ASP A 23 -12.83 22.84 11.32
C ASP A 23 -12.56 21.36 11.64
N ALA A 24 -11.57 20.74 11.01
CA ALA A 24 -11.24 19.35 11.27
C ALA A 24 -10.64 19.17 12.68
N ALA A 25 -11.15 18.16 13.41
CA ALA A 25 -10.61 17.72 14.70
C ALA A 25 -9.64 16.55 14.55
N VAL A 26 -9.50 16.02 13.35
CA VAL A 26 -8.63 14.89 13.00
C VAL A 26 -7.73 15.25 11.83
N MET A 27 -6.61 14.55 11.76
CA MET A 27 -5.66 14.61 10.63
C MET A 27 -5.57 13.23 10.00
N ASN A 28 -5.54 13.20 8.67
CA ASN A 28 -5.25 12.01 7.87
C ASN A 28 -3.94 12.20 7.13
N PHE A 29 -3.13 11.16 7.10
CA PHE A 29 -1.89 11.06 6.35
C PHE A 29 -1.96 9.81 5.46
N THR A 30 -1.82 10.00 4.17
CA THR A 30 -1.74 8.90 3.20
C THR A 30 -0.47 9.06 2.40
N PHE A 31 0.41 8.05 2.43
CA PHE A 31 1.62 7.98 1.61
C PHE A 31 1.50 6.81 0.65
N GLN A 32 1.92 7.01 -0.58
CA GLN A 32 1.83 5.98 -1.61
C GLN A 32 3.11 5.91 -2.42
N PHE A 33 3.55 4.68 -2.65
CA PHE A 33 4.64 4.35 -3.57
C PHE A 33 4.13 3.38 -4.65
N ARG A 34 4.68 3.45 -5.85
CA ARG A 34 4.60 2.35 -6.81
C ARG A 34 5.59 1.26 -6.39
N ALA A 35 5.17 0.45 -5.45
CA ALA A 35 6.01 -0.52 -4.74
C ALA A 35 5.31 -1.88 -4.55
N GLY A 36 4.22 -2.11 -5.29
CA GLY A 36 3.45 -3.34 -5.21
C GLY A 36 4.18 -4.56 -5.76
N SER A 37 3.50 -5.69 -5.73
CA SER A 37 4.07 -6.99 -6.07
C SER A 37 4.58 -7.09 -7.53
N ARG A 38 4.08 -6.26 -8.43
CA ARG A 38 4.51 -6.20 -9.84
C ARG A 38 5.91 -5.58 -10.03
N TYR A 39 6.42 -4.86 -9.03
CA TYR A 39 7.76 -4.24 -9.07
C TYR A 39 8.82 -5.06 -8.36
N THR A 40 8.50 -6.24 -7.85
CA THR A 40 9.48 -7.19 -7.31
C THR A 40 10.45 -7.64 -8.41
N ARG A 41 11.65 -8.08 -8.01
CA ARG A 41 12.71 -8.50 -8.94
C ARG A 41 12.28 -9.67 -9.83
N SER A 42 11.48 -10.56 -9.30
CA SER A 42 11.02 -11.78 -9.97
C SER A 42 9.64 -12.19 -9.44
N ARG A 43 8.85 -12.84 -10.30
CA ARG A 43 7.57 -13.42 -9.94
C ARG A 43 7.69 -14.52 -8.87
N ASP A 44 8.86 -15.17 -8.77
CA ASP A 44 9.13 -16.21 -7.77
C ASP A 44 9.26 -15.68 -6.34
N ILE A 45 9.35 -14.37 -6.17
CA ILE A 45 9.39 -13.67 -4.90
C ILE A 45 8.28 -12.62 -4.79
N TYR A 46 7.12 -12.90 -5.35
CA TYR A 46 5.97 -11.99 -5.49
C TYR A 46 5.55 -11.34 -4.16
N GLU A 47 5.57 -12.10 -3.05
CA GLU A 47 5.16 -11.60 -1.73
C GLU A 47 6.21 -10.70 -1.04
N THR A 48 7.33 -10.40 -1.69
CA THR A 48 8.36 -9.50 -1.13
C THR A 48 7.77 -8.14 -0.72
N ALA A 49 6.93 -7.56 -1.58
CA ALA A 49 6.28 -6.28 -1.28
C ALA A 49 5.36 -6.36 -0.06
N HIS A 50 4.57 -7.41 0.06
CA HIS A 50 3.63 -7.61 1.17
C HIS A 50 4.35 -7.87 2.50
N ILE A 51 5.40 -8.70 2.51
CA ILE A 51 6.22 -8.91 3.70
C ILE A 51 6.94 -7.61 4.09
N MET A 52 7.42 -6.83 3.12
CA MET A 52 8.05 -5.54 3.38
C MET A 52 7.07 -4.55 4.02
N GLU A 53 5.82 -4.53 3.59
CA GLU A 53 4.75 -3.72 4.19
C GLU A 53 4.61 -4.01 5.68
N HIS A 54 4.46 -5.30 6.05
CA HIS A 54 4.37 -5.70 7.45
C HIS A 54 5.60 -5.23 8.25
N MET A 55 6.80 -5.38 7.69
CA MET A 55 8.05 -5.02 8.35
C MET A 55 8.27 -3.50 8.44
N ALA A 56 7.52 -2.67 7.72
CA ALA A 56 7.69 -1.22 7.76
C ALA A 56 7.32 -0.60 9.13
N PHE A 57 6.43 -1.26 9.87
CA PHE A 57 6.05 -0.85 11.23
C PHE A 57 6.88 -1.53 12.34
N GLY A 58 7.91 -2.28 11.94
CA GLY A 58 8.85 -2.93 12.85
C GLY A 58 9.91 -2.02 13.45
N ALA A 59 11.04 -2.61 13.82
CA ALA A 59 12.21 -1.88 14.30
C ALA A 59 12.70 -0.87 13.24
N ASN A 60 13.07 0.32 13.70
CA ASN A 60 13.49 1.42 12.85
C ASN A 60 14.59 2.25 13.53
N ALA A 61 14.95 3.39 12.99
CA ALA A 61 16.03 4.21 13.56
C ALA A 61 15.80 4.62 15.03
N ARG A 62 14.55 4.76 15.47
CA ARG A 62 14.18 5.21 16.82
C ARG A 62 13.78 4.06 17.75
N PHE A 63 13.12 3.03 17.22
CA PHE A 63 12.56 1.92 17.99
C PHE A 63 13.28 0.61 17.67
N ASN A 64 13.38 -0.27 18.69
CA ASN A 64 14.08 -1.54 18.53
C ASN A 64 13.15 -2.72 18.17
N SER A 65 11.84 -2.50 18.21
CA SER A 65 10.82 -3.51 17.91
C SER A 65 9.52 -2.88 17.42
N GLU A 66 8.72 -3.68 16.71
CA GLU A 66 7.34 -3.36 16.38
C GLU A 66 6.52 -2.95 17.61
N HIS A 67 6.63 -3.71 18.70
CA HIS A 67 5.89 -3.43 19.94
C HIS A 67 6.18 -2.01 20.50
N GLU A 68 7.44 -1.58 20.50
CA GLU A 68 7.81 -0.23 20.95
C GLU A 68 7.25 0.85 20.02
N PHE A 69 7.31 0.62 18.73
CA PHE A 69 6.78 1.52 17.71
C PHE A 69 5.26 1.65 17.84
N GLU A 70 4.57 0.52 17.89
CA GLU A 70 3.11 0.42 18.01
C GLU A 70 2.59 1.10 19.29
N ALA A 71 3.26 0.85 20.41
CA ALA A 71 2.90 1.48 21.69
C ALA A 71 3.04 3.01 21.66
N ASP A 72 4.08 3.55 20.97
CA ASP A 72 4.21 5.01 20.82
C ASP A 72 3.21 5.55 19.80
N PHE A 73 2.91 4.80 18.72
CA PHE A 73 1.97 5.24 17.71
C PHE A 73 0.55 5.40 18.27
N THR A 74 0.07 4.39 18.96
CA THR A 74 -1.35 4.26 19.37
C THR A 74 -1.67 4.87 20.75
N LYS A 75 -0.69 5.29 21.51
CA LYS A 75 -0.85 5.76 22.93
C LYS A 75 -1.94 6.81 23.15
N ASN A 76 -2.27 7.62 22.17
CA ASN A 76 -3.33 8.63 22.25
C ASN A 76 -4.49 8.34 21.26
N GLY A 77 -4.65 7.08 20.85
CA GLY A 77 -5.75 6.64 19.99
C GLY A 77 -5.54 6.93 18.51
N ALA A 78 -4.31 7.17 18.05
CA ALA A 78 -4.01 7.22 16.63
C ALA A 78 -4.17 5.83 16.01
N TYR A 79 -4.60 5.79 14.77
CA TYR A 79 -4.71 4.59 13.95
C TYR A 79 -3.68 4.65 12.83
N HIS A 80 -3.10 3.53 12.47
CA HIS A 80 -2.33 3.37 11.25
C HIS A 80 -2.62 2.03 10.58
N ASN A 81 -2.36 1.97 9.31
CA ASN A 81 -2.43 0.76 8.53
C ASN A 81 -1.58 0.91 7.26
N ALA A 82 -1.30 -0.20 6.60
CA ALA A 82 -0.76 -0.20 5.25
C ALA A 82 -1.50 -1.21 4.38
N SER A 83 -1.29 -1.13 3.09
CA SER A 83 -1.83 -2.08 2.14
C SER A 83 -0.93 -2.20 0.92
N THR A 84 -0.76 -3.43 0.44
CA THR A 84 -0.02 -3.75 -0.77
C THR A 84 -0.98 -4.30 -1.82
N SER A 85 -1.00 -3.65 -2.98
CA SER A 85 -1.64 -4.15 -4.20
C SER A 85 -0.60 -4.61 -5.21
N ASP A 86 -1.04 -4.96 -6.41
CA ASP A 86 -0.12 -5.27 -7.50
C ASP A 86 0.81 -4.11 -7.85
N MET A 87 0.31 -2.88 -7.85
CA MET A 87 1.05 -1.69 -8.27
C MET A 87 1.52 -0.82 -7.11
N ASN A 88 0.71 -0.70 -6.07
CA ASN A 88 0.95 0.31 -5.05
C ASN A 88 1.16 -0.30 -3.67
N MET A 89 1.93 0.39 -2.88
CA MET A 89 1.99 0.25 -1.43
C MET A 89 1.56 1.58 -0.83
N SER A 90 0.58 1.52 0.06
CA SER A 90 0.00 2.70 0.70
C SER A 90 0.15 2.58 2.22
N TYR A 91 0.51 3.68 2.86
CA TYR A 91 0.61 3.82 4.31
C TYR A 91 -0.35 4.92 4.74
N ILE A 92 -1.24 4.61 5.66
CA ILE A 92 -2.24 5.55 6.16
C ILE A 92 -2.11 5.73 7.67
N ALA A 93 -2.39 6.92 8.14
CA ALA A 93 -2.51 7.21 9.56
C ALA A 93 -3.61 8.25 9.80
N ASP A 94 -4.35 8.04 10.88
CA ASP A 94 -5.37 8.96 11.38
C ASP A 94 -5.06 9.32 12.82
N CYS A 95 -5.18 10.59 13.19
CA CYS A 95 -4.97 11.01 14.56
C CYS A 95 -5.81 12.24 14.91
N ALA A 96 -5.95 12.49 16.21
CA ALA A 96 -6.48 13.76 16.69
C ALA A 96 -5.58 14.94 16.28
N ASP A 97 -6.17 16.10 16.02
CA ASP A 97 -5.48 17.28 15.51
C ASP A 97 -4.25 17.70 16.34
N PHE A 98 -4.28 17.52 17.67
CA PHE A 98 -3.16 17.89 18.54
C PHE A 98 -1.94 16.96 18.42
N GLU A 99 -2.11 15.74 17.85
CA GLU A 99 -1.06 14.73 17.66
C GLU A 99 -0.37 14.79 16.29
N TRP A 100 -0.82 15.66 15.41
CA TRP A 100 -0.47 15.65 13.99
C TRP A 100 1.03 15.58 13.71
N GLU A 101 1.83 16.34 14.46
CA GLU A 101 3.28 16.41 14.20
C GLU A 101 3.99 15.12 14.62
N ARG A 102 3.61 14.58 15.78
CA ARG A 102 4.16 13.31 16.29
C ARG A 102 3.80 12.14 15.35
N ILE A 103 2.54 12.05 14.93
CA ILE A 103 2.07 10.97 14.05
C ILE A 103 2.70 11.09 12.65
N LEU A 104 2.83 12.29 12.11
CA LEU A 104 3.55 12.51 10.87
C LEU A 104 5.00 12.02 10.99
N ASP A 105 5.71 12.34 12.08
CA ASP A 105 7.09 11.89 12.29
C ASP A 105 7.19 10.38 12.37
N LEU A 106 6.27 9.71 13.06
CA LEU A 106 6.23 8.25 13.15
C LEU A 106 5.96 7.60 11.79
N GLN A 107 5.03 8.16 11.03
CA GLN A 107 4.69 7.69 9.68
C GLN A 107 5.86 7.87 8.71
N LEU A 108 6.58 8.99 8.77
CA LEU A 108 7.80 9.20 7.97
C LEU A 108 8.91 8.22 8.37
N LEU A 109 9.04 7.93 9.66
CA LEU A 109 10.04 7.00 10.19
C LEU A 109 9.81 5.57 9.67
N SER A 110 8.55 5.12 9.59
CA SER A 110 8.21 3.78 9.10
C SER A 110 8.60 3.54 7.64
N ILE A 111 8.51 4.57 6.81
CA ILE A 111 8.83 4.45 5.38
C ILE A 111 10.31 4.72 5.07
N ALA A 112 11.01 5.51 5.88
CA ALA A 112 12.36 5.97 5.57
C ALA A 112 13.46 5.12 6.21
N THR A 113 13.26 4.64 7.45
CA THR A 113 14.34 4.05 8.24
C THR A 113 14.03 2.70 8.89
N PRO A 114 13.26 1.79 8.23
CA PRO A 114 13.05 0.45 8.78
C PRO A 114 14.38 -0.31 8.85
N LYS A 115 14.61 -1.06 9.94
CA LYS A 115 15.85 -1.81 10.14
C LYS A 115 15.87 -3.16 9.42
N PHE A 116 14.71 -3.72 9.10
CA PHE A 116 14.59 -5.04 8.45
C PHE A 116 15.52 -6.09 9.08
N ASN A 117 15.25 -6.46 10.33
CA ASN A 117 16.04 -7.47 11.03
C ASN A 117 15.52 -8.89 10.77
N GLU A 118 16.40 -9.89 10.96
CA GLU A 118 16.09 -11.29 10.65
C GLU A 118 14.96 -11.85 11.52
N LYS A 119 14.87 -11.46 12.79
CA LYS A 119 13.86 -11.97 13.71
C LYS A 119 12.45 -11.55 13.27
N GLU A 120 12.26 -10.27 12.95
CA GLU A 120 10.97 -9.75 12.45
C GLU A 120 10.66 -10.34 11.07
N PHE A 121 11.64 -10.45 10.18
CA PHE A 121 11.46 -11.06 8.86
C PHE A 121 10.90 -12.49 8.95
N ILE A 122 11.43 -13.33 9.82
CA ILE A 122 10.95 -14.70 10.00
C ILE A 122 9.50 -14.69 10.52
N ALA A 123 9.18 -13.81 11.47
CA ALA A 123 7.84 -13.68 12.03
C ALA A 123 6.85 -13.22 10.95
N GLU A 124 7.15 -12.12 10.25
CA GLU A 124 6.25 -11.53 9.25
C GLU A 124 6.06 -12.44 8.03
N LYS A 125 7.08 -13.15 7.63
CA LYS A 125 6.97 -14.21 6.62
C LYS A 125 5.97 -15.30 7.03
N GLY A 126 5.91 -15.63 8.32
CA GLY A 126 4.91 -16.54 8.89
C GLY A 126 3.51 -15.92 8.91
N ASN A 127 3.39 -14.68 9.32
CA ASN A 127 2.13 -13.93 9.39
C ASN A 127 1.48 -13.82 8.01
N VAL A 128 2.23 -13.38 6.99
CA VAL A 128 1.76 -13.29 5.60
C VAL A 128 1.32 -14.66 5.07
N ARG A 129 2.08 -15.73 5.37
CA ARG A 129 1.65 -17.09 4.99
C ARG A 129 0.32 -17.47 5.62
N ASN A 130 0.14 -17.18 6.91
CA ASN A 130 -1.09 -17.51 7.65
C ASN A 130 -2.29 -16.70 7.10
N GLU A 131 -2.09 -15.43 6.80
CA GLU A 131 -3.09 -14.57 6.20
C GLU A 131 -3.56 -15.10 4.84
N LEU A 132 -2.63 -15.38 3.92
CA LEU A 132 -2.94 -15.94 2.61
C LEU A 132 -3.61 -17.32 2.71
N THR A 133 -3.21 -18.13 3.69
CA THR A 133 -3.86 -19.43 3.97
C THR A 133 -5.30 -19.22 4.44
N GLY A 134 -5.54 -18.20 5.28
CA GLY A 134 -6.88 -17.81 5.68
C GLY A 134 -7.78 -17.40 4.49
N TYR A 135 -7.20 -16.73 3.50
CA TYR A 135 -7.93 -16.34 2.28
C TYR A 135 -8.37 -17.54 1.43
N LEU A 136 -7.69 -18.67 1.50
CA LEU A 136 -8.11 -19.91 0.81
C LEU A 136 -9.47 -20.44 1.30
N ASN A 137 -9.91 -20.03 2.48
CA ASN A 137 -11.20 -20.40 3.03
C ASN A 137 -12.34 -19.43 2.64
N ASN A 138 -12.03 -18.38 1.89
CA ASN A 138 -13.00 -17.38 1.45
C ASN A 138 -13.22 -17.46 -0.07
N ASN A 139 -14.38 -17.99 -0.47
CA ASN A 139 -14.69 -18.20 -1.89
C ASN A 139 -14.70 -16.90 -2.72
N ALA A 140 -15.20 -15.80 -2.17
CA ALA A 140 -15.23 -14.52 -2.87
C ALA A 140 -13.81 -14.01 -3.14
N ARG A 141 -12.89 -14.16 -2.17
CA ARG A 141 -11.47 -13.80 -2.36
C ARG A 141 -10.78 -14.71 -3.37
N LEU A 142 -11.05 -16.01 -3.36
CA LEU A 142 -10.46 -16.96 -4.32
C LEU A 142 -10.89 -16.70 -5.76
N LEU A 143 -12.12 -16.24 -5.94
CA LEU A 143 -12.68 -16.03 -7.27
C LEU A 143 -11.96 -14.92 -8.02
N TRP A 144 -11.61 -13.82 -7.32
CA TRP A 144 -11.07 -12.63 -7.95
C TRP A 144 -9.75 -12.84 -8.71
N PRO A 145 -8.66 -13.37 -8.13
CA PRO A 145 -7.42 -13.61 -8.86
C PRO A 145 -7.59 -14.59 -10.03
N LYS A 146 -8.47 -15.58 -9.88
CA LYS A 146 -8.74 -16.54 -10.96
C LYS A 146 -9.52 -15.90 -12.11
N LEU A 147 -10.43 -14.97 -11.81
CA LEU A 147 -11.11 -14.17 -12.81
C LEU A 147 -10.10 -13.30 -13.57
N GLN A 148 -9.22 -12.59 -12.87
CA GLN A 148 -8.18 -11.77 -13.46
C GLN A 148 -7.25 -12.59 -14.37
N GLN A 149 -6.79 -13.77 -13.92
CA GLN A 149 -5.98 -14.67 -14.75
C GLN A 149 -6.74 -15.15 -16.00
N ALA A 150 -8.04 -15.42 -15.88
CA ALA A 150 -8.87 -15.81 -17.04
C ALA A 150 -8.97 -14.68 -18.09
N PHE A 151 -8.86 -13.44 -17.68
CA PHE A 151 -8.77 -12.27 -18.55
C PHE A 151 -7.33 -11.98 -19.03
N GLY A 152 -6.36 -12.79 -18.66
CA GLY A 152 -4.95 -12.64 -19.10
C GLY A 152 -4.12 -11.70 -18.24
N GLU A 153 -4.65 -11.20 -17.12
CA GLU A 153 -3.89 -10.38 -16.19
C GLU A 153 -2.79 -11.20 -15.48
N GLN A 154 -1.64 -10.56 -15.27
CA GLN A 154 -0.45 -11.22 -14.72
C GLN A 154 -0.44 -11.23 -13.19
N VAL A 155 -1.55 -11.64 -12.57
CA VAL A 155 -1.68 -11.81 -11.12
C VAL A 155 -1.38 -13.25 -10.71
N LEU A 156 -1.11 -13.48 -9.41
CA LEU A 156 -0.99 -14.80 -8.82
C LEU A 156 -2.20 -15.14 -7.95
N THR A 157 -2.67 -16.38 -8.03
CA THR A 157 -3.65 -16.92 -7.08
C THR A 157 -3.03 -17.04 -5.68
N TYR A 158 -3.84 -17.13 -4.63
CA TYR A 158 -3.31 -17.27 -3.26
C TYR A 158 -2.48 -18.53 -3.09
N GLU A 159 -2.84 -19.62 -3.76
CA GLU A 159 -2.05 -20.87 -3.75
C GLU A 159 -0.67 -20.69 -4.39
N GLU A 160 -0.59 -19.91 -5.48
CA GLU A 160 0.68 -19.57 -6.13
C GLU A 160 1.48 -18.60 -5.27
N ARG A 161 0.86 -17.57 -4.69
CA ARG A 161 1.48 -16.59 -3.80
C ARG A 161 2.14 -17.26 -2.60
N ILE A 162 1.44 -18.18 -1.91
CA ILE A 162 1.98 -18.95 -0.78
C ILE A 162 3.26 -19.71 -1.16
N LYS A 163 3.33 -20.26 -2.36
CA LYS A 163 4.54 -20.98 -2.84
C LYS A 163 5.75 -20.05 -2.98
N THR A 164 5.53 -18.78 -3.35
CA THR A 164 6.65 -17.82 -3.53
C THR A 164 7.30 -17.44 -2.20
N ILE A 165 6.58 -17.51 -1.09
CA ILE A 165 7.08 -17.06 0.23
C ILE A 165 8.38 -17.77 0.63
N SER A 166 8.53 -19.05 0.34
CA SER A 166 9.74 -19.81 0.71
C SER A 166 11.01 -19.27 0.06
N ASN A 167 10.90 -18.68 -1.12
CA ASN A 167 12.02 -18.18 -1.93
C ASN A 167 12.51 -16.78 -1.49
N ILE A 168 11.72 -16.08 -0.69
CA ILE A 168 12.00 -14.71 -0.28
C ILE A 168 13.04 -14.69 0.82
N THR A 169 14.05 -13.86 0.65
CA THR A 169 15.12 -13.60 1.62
C THR A 169 14.98 -12.20 2.20
N LEU A 170 15.61 -11.96 3.36
CA LEU A 170 15.67 -10.60 3.94
C LEU A 170 16.36 -9.61 2.99
N ASN A 171 17.31 -10.08 2.18
CA ASN A 171 17.95 -9.22 1.17
C ASN A 171 16.98 -8.77 0.09
N ASP A 172 16.02 -9.60 -0.33
CA ASP A 172 14.99 -9.22 -1.30
C ASP A 172 14.11 -8.08 -0.75
N ILE A 173 13.78 -8.12 0.55
CA ILE A 173 13.06 -7.03 1.23
C ILE A 173 13.85 -5.73 1.17
N LYS A 174 15.13 -5.75 1.57
CA LYS A 174 16.02 -4.58 1.58
C LYS A 174 16.20 -3.98 0.19
N GLU A 175 16.42 -4.82 -0.81
CA GLU A 175 16.59 -4.37 -2.19
C GLU A 175 15.28 -3.80 -2.77
N HIS A 176 14.13 -4.40 -2.44
CA HIS A 176 12.84 -3.88 -2.87
C HIS A 176 12.54 -2.52 -2.24
N HIS A 177 12.78 -2.36 -0.94
CA HIS A 177 12.67 -1.06 -0.26
C HIS A 177 13.58 -0.01 -0.90
N LYS A 178 14.87 -0.30 -1.03
CA LYS A 178 15.86 0.60 -1.63
C LYS A 178 15.47 1.03 -3.05
N LYS A 179 14.89 0.12 -3.84
CA LYS A 179 14.45 0.38 -5.20
C LYS A 179 13.20 1.25 -5.24
N THR A 180 12.23 1.00 -4.38
CA THR A 180 10.87 1.55 -4.51
C THR A 180 10.58 2.70 -3.55
N HIS A 181 11.21 2.74 -2.37
CA HIS A 181 11.05 3.82 -1.40
C HIS A 181 12.05 4.94 -1.69
N THR A 182 11.69 5.76 -2.65
CA THR A 182 12.49 6.91 -3.09
C THR A 182 11.62 8.17 -3.12
N THR A 183 12.24 9.33 -3.01
CA THR A 183 11.50 10.60 -2.98
C THR A 183 10.73 10.86 -4.27
N ASP A 184 11.30 10.54 -5.43
CA ASP A 184 10.61 10.71 -6.72
C ASP A 184 9.40 9.76 -6.88
N ASN A 185 9.41 8.60 -6.19
CA ASN A 185 8.32 7.62 -6.22
C ASN A 185 7.25 7.90 -5.16
N LEU A 186 7.53 8.72 -4.13
CA LEU A 186 6.58 9.06 -3.08
C LEU A 186 5.50 10.03 -3.57
N ARG A 187 4.26 9.68 -3.26
CA ARG A 187 3.11 10.60 -3.32
C ARG A 187 2.45 10.65 -1.96
N PHE A 188 2.00 11.83 -1.55
CA PHE A 188 1.28 11.97 -0.28
C PHE A 188 -0.02 12.76 -0.43
N VAL A 189 -0.96 12.46 0.43
CA VAL A 189 -2.14 13.29 0.69
C VAL A 189 -2.21 13.51 2.19
N ILE A 190 -2.31 14.77 2.60
CA ILE A 190 -2.49 15.13 4.01
C ILE A 190 -3.73 16.01 4.10
N ALA A 191 -4.70 15.55 4.90
CA ALA A 191 -5.96 16.25 5.10
C ALA A 191 -6.19 16.56 6.59
N GLY A 192 -6.74 17.73 6.86
CA GLY A 192 -7.08 18.19 8.20
C GLY A 192 -6.91 19.69 8.35
N LYS A 193 -6.75 20.20 9.56
CA LYS A 193 -6.57 21.63 9.82
C LYS A 193 -5.14 22.07 9.49
N LEU A 194 -4.92 22.62 8.29
CA LEU A 194 -3.62 22.99 7.74
C LEU A 194 -3.39 24.50 7.73
N THR A 195 -2.97 25.05 8.86
CA THR A 195 -2.50 26.46 8.91
C THR A 195 -1.23 26.66 8.08
N LYS A 196 -0.90 27.89 7.70
CA LYS A 196 0.36 28.18 6.99
C LYS A 196 1.59 27.59 7.69
N SER A 197 1.66 27.73 9.02
CA SER A 197 2.78 27.19 9.80
C SER A 197 2.86 25.66 9.72
N ARG A 198 1.72 24.97 9.80
CA ARG A 198 1.67 23.51 9.65
C ARG A 198 2.11 23.06 8.26
N LYS A 199 1.59 23.71 7.22
CA LYS A 199 2.00 23.45 5.83
C LYS A 199 3.51 23.60 5.65
N SER A 200 4.10 24.70 6.16
CA SER A 200 5.55 24.90 6.10
C SER A 200 6.34 23.81 6.81
N LYS A 201 5.92 23.39 8.00
CA LYS A 201 6.55 22.29 8.73
C LYS A 201 6.41 20.94 8.02
N ILE A 202 5.26 20.65 7.44
CA ILE A 202 5.03 19.43 6.65
C ILE A 202 6.00 19.41 5.47
N ILE A 203 6.07 20.48 4.72
CA ILE A 203 6.99 20.62 3.57
C ILE A 203 8.44 20.40 4.03
N GLU A 204 8.86 21.08 5.09
CA GLU A 204 10.21 20.94 5.65
C GLU A 204 10.54 19.48 6.01
N LYS A 205 9.61 18.77 6.67
CA LYS A 205 9.80 17.34 7.02
C LYS A 205 9.98 16.46 5.78
N PHE A 206 9.19 16.67 4.73
CA PHE A 206 9.35 15.93 3.48
C PHE A 206 10.61 16.32 2.70
N GLU A 207 11.02 17.58 2.71
CA GLU A 207 12.27 18.01 2.06
C GLU A 207 13.51 17.43 2.75
N ASN A 208 13.45 17.19 4.07
CA ASN A 208 14.51 16.59 4.88
C ASN A 208 14.34 15.07 5.08
N LEU A 209 13.41 14.42 4.35
CA LEU A 209 13.16 13.00 4.49
C LEU A 209 14.38 12.17 4.06
N ASP A 210 14.79 11.24 4.92
CA ASP A 210 15.93 10.33 4.68
C ASP A 210 15.54 9.19 3.71
N LEU A 211 15.20 9.58 2.50
CA LEU A 211 15.00 8.68 1.37
C LEU A 211 15.89 9.10 0.20
N PRO A 212 16.48 8.15 -0.54
CA PRO A 212 17.25 8.47 -1.73
C PRO A 212 16.35 9.04 -2.82
N ARG A 213 16.94 9.81 -3.72
CA ARG A 213 16.29 10.09 -5.01
C ARG A 213 16.26 8.81 -5.85
N GLY A 214 15.28 8.74 -6.74
CA GLY A 214 15.14 7.61 -7.64
C GLY A 214 14.28 7.99 -8.84
N GLU A 215 13.48 7.07 -9.31
CA GLU A 215 12.54 7.29 -10.39
C GLU A 215 11.12 6.94 -9.92
N ARG A 216 10.12 7.54 -10.56
CA ARG A 216 8.74 7.06 -10.44
C ARG A 216 8.52 5.98 -11.47
N PHE A 217 8.21 4.79 -10.99
CA PHE A 217 7.90 3.67 -11.89
C PHE A 217 6.64 3.94 -12.71
N GLU A 218 6.63 3.46 -13.97
CA GLU A 218 5.44 3.45 -14.79
C GLU A 218 4.44 2.39 -14.32
N PHE A 219 3.16 2.57 -14.62
CA PHE A 219 2.17 1.52 -14.43
C PHE A 219 2.45 0.37 -15.40
N ILE A 220 2.43 -0.85 -14.86
CA ILE A 220 2.52 -2.05 -15.66
C ILE A 220 1.11 -2.38 -16.13
N VAL A 221 0.84 -2.17 -17.41
CA VAL A 221 -0.47 -2.40 -18.01
C VAL A 221 -0.48 -3.79 -18.63
N ASP A 222 -1.45 -4.62 -18.23
CA ASP A 222 -1.74 -5.87 -18.92
C ASP A 222 -2.62 -5.59 -20.17
N ASP A 223 -2.66 -6.53 -21.08
CA ASP A 223 -3.57 -6.53 -22.23
C ASP A 223 -4.68 -7.57 -22.00
N PRO A 224 -5.72 -7.22 -21.23
CA PRO A 224 -6.74 -8.17 -20.85
C PRO A 224 -7.60 -8.57 -22.05
N LYS A 225 -7.95 -9.86 -22.10
CA LYS A 225 -8.80 -10.43 -23.15
C LYS A 225 -9.98 -11.16 -22.54
N VAL A 226 -11.15 -10.97 -23.14
CA VAL A 226 -12.34 -11.70 -22.72
C VAL A 226 -12.14 -13.19 -23.01
N PRO A 227 -12.26 -14.09 -22.01
CA PRO A 227 -12.15 -15.52 -22.25
C PRO A 227 -13.30 -16.01 -23.16
N GLU A 228 -13.00 -16.95 -24.04
CA GLU A 228 -13.99 -17.51 -24.97
C GLU A 228 -15.14 -18.24 -24.25
N LYS A 229 -14.90 -18.75 -23.06
CA LYS A 229 -15.86 -19.53 -22.27
C LYS A 229 -15.83 -19.13 -20.80
N PRO A 230 -16.96 -19.25 -20.10
CA PRO A 230 -16.98 -19.10 -18.65
C PRO A 230 -16.00 -20.05 -17.97
N VAL A 231 -15.35 -19.57 -16.91
CA VAL A 231 -14.45 -20.39 -16.10
C VAL A 231 -15.20 -20.94 -14.90
N TYR A 232 -15.18 -22.26 -14.75
CA TYR A 232 -15.83 -22.96 -13.63
C TYR A 232 -14.78 -23.48 -12.66
N ILE A 233 -14.95 -23.15 -11.36
CA ILE A 233 -14.09 -23.59 -10.28
C ILE A 233 -14.91 -24.46 -9.35
N ASN A 234 -14.67 -25.78 -9.36
CA ASN A 234 -15.38 -26.72 -8.52
C ASN A 234 -14.67 -26.87 -7.15
N ARG A 235 -15.47 -26.72 -6.09
CA ARG A 235 -15.05 -26.97 -4.71
C ARG A 235 -16.05 -27.89 -4.02
N SER A 236 -15.64 -29.12 -3.75
CA SER A 236 -16.50 -30.15 -3.11
C SER A 236 -16.80 -29.87 -1.62
N ASP A 237 -15.97 -29.02 -1.00
CA ASP A 237 -16.09 -28.64 0.43
C ASP A 237 -17.04 -27.45 0.67
N GLN A 238 -17.62 -26.87 -0.39
CA GLN A 238 -18.46 -25.69 -0.32
C GLN A 238 -19.91 -25.97 -0.69
N LYS A 239 -20.83 -25.35 0.07
CA LYS A 239 -22.28 -25.45 -0.19
C LYS A 239 -22.84 -24.22 -0.95
N ASN A 240 -22.07 -23.13 -1.02
CA ASN A 240 -22.48 -21.89 -1.64
C ASN A 240 -21.84 -21.75 -3.04
N ILE A 241 -22.57 -21.09 -3.93
CA ILE A 241 -22.08 -20.69 -5.24
C ILE A 241 -21.68 -19.22 -5.15
N SER A 242 -20.44 -18.93 -5.57
CA SER A 242 -19.97 -17.56 -5.77
C SER A 242 -19.88 -17.28 -7.27
N PHE A 243 -20.39 -16.14 -7.68
CA PHE A 243 -20.39 -15.69 -9.06
C PHE A 243 -19.60 -14.40 -9.17
N GLY A 244 -18.73 -14.29 -10.16
CA GLY A 244 -17.99 -13.08 -10.49
C GLY A 244 -18.04 -12.81 -11.98
N PHE A 245 -18.06 -11.54 -12.36
CA PHE A 245 -17.93 -11.09 -13.74
C PHE A 245 -17.00 -9.89 -13.82
N SER A 246 -16.39 -9.69 -14.98
CA SER A 246 -15.60 -8.52 -15.30
C SER A 246 -15.98 -8.03 -16.68
N VAL A 247 -15.83 -6.74 -16.90
CA VAL A 247 -16.10 -6.08 -18.19
C VAL A 247 -14.85 -5.33 -18.60
N ILE A 248 -14.43 -5.53 -19.86
CA ILE A 248 -13.36 -4.73 -20.46
C ILE A 248 -14.00 -3.55 -21.18
N ILE A 249 -13.62 -2.35 -20.79
CA ILE A 249 -13.98 -1.13 -21.52
C ILE A 249 -12.79 -0.74 -22.39
N PRO A 250 -12.88 -0.86 -23.72
CA PRO A 250 -11.71 -0.73 -24.62
C PRO A 250 -11.36 0.74 -24.93
N ARG A 251 -11.61 1.63 -24.00
CA ARG A 251 -11.28 3.05 -24.07
C ARG A 251 -11.07 3.65 -22.70
N GLN A 252 -10.41 4.78 -22.62
CA GLN A 252 -10.37 5.57 -21.41
C GLN A 252 -11.76 6.16 -21.13
N LEU A 253 -12.19 6.09 -19.87
CA LEU A 253 -13.39 6.78 -19.37
C LEU A 253 -13.03 8.22 -19.01
N ASP A 254 -13.98 9.13 -19.19
CA ASP A 254 -13.87 10.47 -18.63
C ASP A 254 -14.23 10.48 -17.12
N ASP A 255 -14.02 11.63 -16.46
CA ASP A 255 -14.25 11.74 -15.01
C ASP A 255 -15.70 11.45 -14.61
N TYR A 256 -16.68 11.90 -15.43
CA TYR A 256 -18.08 11.65 -15.15
C TYR A 256 -18.46 10.16 -15.28
N GLU A 257 -17.91 9.50 -16.29
CA GLU A 257 -18.11 8.06 -16.51
C GLU A 257 -17.45 7.24 -15.38
N MET A 258 -16.27 7.67 -14.91
CA MET A 258 -15.59 7.06 -13.76
C MET A 258 -16.42 7.22 -12.48
N ASP A 259 -16.97 8.40 -12.22
CA ASP A 259 -17.85 8.64 -11.08
C ASP A 259 -19.13 7.78 -11.16
N ALA A 260 -19.71 7.66 -12.35
CA ALA A 260 -20.88 6.79 -12.58
C ALA A 260 -20.56 5.31 -12.32
N MET A 261 -19.38 4.84 -12.73
CA MET A 261 -18.92 3.47 -12.45
C MET A 261 -18.70 3.22 -10.96
N HIS A 262 -18.16 4.20 -10.22
CA HIS A 262 -18.01 4.10 -8.77
C HIS A 262 -19.36 4.05 -8.05
N ALA A 263 -20.39 4.71 -8.58
CA ALA A 263 -21.74 4.68 -8.01
C ALA A 263 -22.49 3.36 -8.25
N LEU A 264 -22.03 2.52 -9.19
CA LEU A 264 -22.59 1.21 -9.50
C LEU A 264 -21.97 0.06 -8.66
N ASN A 265 -20.87 0.30 -7.98
CA ASN A 265 -20.19 -0.65 -7.10
C ASN A 265 -20.54 -0.38 -5.63
#